data_9f519db4461d5481c904365e9d5d1fee
#
_entry.id   9f519db4461d5481c904365e9d5d1fee
#
_cell.length_a   1.000
_cell.length_b   1.000
_cell.length_c   1.000
_cell.angle_alpha   90.00
_cell.angle_beta   90.00
_cell.angle_gamma   90.00
#
_symmetry.space_group_name_H-M   'P 1'
#
loop_
_entity.id
_entity.type
_entity.pdbx_description
1 polymer ?
#
loop_
_entity_poly.entity_id
_entity_poly.type
_entity_poly.pdbx_seq_one_letter_code
_entity_poly.pdbx_strand_id
1 'polypeptide(L)'
;IIIFNLRQKEIGIKKVIMITFCHESDQGQRMPSCQPLPKIRPYETMAYSTAKETGDFFVAGINYKRTDAETRGLFAINSEQYENIINLSQDYGVDSLFILSTCNRTEIYGFATQGKMLLELLVTQTKGDLQTLLNVAYVKGDHDAVEHLFKVGSGLDSQILGDYEILGQLKHAVNFSRERNKMCCFPERLTNSVFQASKEVKNETGLSSGSVSVSFAVVQFLKQSVPDCINKNILLFGTGKIGSSTCKNLVDYLGATDITLINRSTEKAAKLAGDLNLKCAPIEDIERQLESSDIILVATSANEPIILKSHLENKGVKLIIDLSIPCNVEQSVGLLDDVHLINIDQISKMKDDTIKCREAEIPKAEKIIQKHIRIFAEWQLMRQNAPILRSIKSKLKDIIALRHNGFLNSETKCPYISAEQEIQQIVNKMAGKMRTGNNMGCHYLEAINELIVR
;
A
#
# COMPACT_ATOMS: atom_id res chain seq x y z
N ILE A 1 49.82 16.98 -13.38
CA ILE A 1 48.80 17.09 -14.44
C ILE A 1 48.43 15.69 -14.86
N ILE A 2 47.18 15.29 -14.62
CA ILE A 2 46.69 13.99 -15.04
C ILE A 2 45.62 14.23 -16.11
N ILE A 3 45.85 13.65 -17.29
CA ILE A 3 44.97 13.80 -18.46
C ILE A 3 44.07 12.57 -18.51
N PHE A 4 42.74 12.76 -18.39
CA PHE A 4 41.74 11.72 -18.59
C PHE A 4 41.16 11.83 -19.99
N ASN A 5 41.23 10.75 -20.77
CA ASN A 5 40.51 10.60 -22.02
C ASN A 5 39.27 9.76 -21.79
N LEU A 6 38.10 10.39 -21.79
CA LEU A 6 36.82 9.69 -21.81
C LEU A 6 36.38 9.50 -23.27
N ARG A 7 36.43 8.26 -23.75
CA ARG A 7 35.84 7.88 -25.04
C ARG A 7 34.36 7.55 -24.84
N GLN A 8 33.47 8.42 -25.23
CA GLN A 8 32.08 8.04 -25.54
C GLN A 8 31.99 7.58 -26.99
N LYS A 9 31.49 6.39 -27.22
CA LYS A 9 31.46 5.72 -28.51
C LYS A 9 30.48 6.28 -29.54
N GLU A 10 29.68 7.29 -29.18
CA GLU A 10 28.59 7.77 -30.07
C GLU A 10 28.53 9.28 -30.36
N ILE A 11 29.43 10.09 -29.82
CA ILE A 11 29.44 11.52 -30.17
C ILE A 11 30.91 11.96 -30.31
N GLY A 12 31.31 12.34 -31.52
CA GLY A 12 32.72 12.62 -31.91
C GLY A 12 33.36 13.88 -31.32
N ILE A 13 33.24 14.13 -30.04
CA ILE A 13 33.82 15.28 -29.34
C ILE A 13 34.88 14.79 -28.33
N LYS A 14 36.13 15.03 -28.61
CA LYS A 14 37.25 14.87 -27.64
C LYS A 14 37.27 16.13 -26.75
N LYS A 15 36.88 16.02 -25.48
CA LYS A 15 37.18 17.04 -24.48
C LYS A 15 38.31 16.57 -23.58
N VAL A 16 39.38 17.38 -23.50
CA VAL A 16 40.52 17.19 -22.59
C VAL A 16 40.20 18.00 -21.32
N ILE A 17 40.16 17.35 -20.17
CA ILE A 17 39.96 18.01 -18.89
C ILE A 17 41.35 18.12 -18.21
N MET A 18 41.77 19.35 -17.93
CA MET A 18 42.99 19.63 -17.19
C MET A 18 42.63 19.96 -15.74
N ILE A 19 43.15 19.16 -14.80
CA ILE A 19 42.94 19.36 -13.38
C ILE A 19 44.21 19.98 -12.79
N THR A 20 44.09 21.25 -12.33
CA THR A 20 45.20 21.96 -11.65
C THR A 20 44.87 22.03 -10.16
N PHE A 21 45.79 21.53 -9.33
CA PHE A 21 45.68 21.67 -7.87
C PHE A 21 46.60 22.82 -7.43
N CYS A 22 46.04 23.87 -6.85
CA CYS A 22 46.80 24.92 -6.17
C CYS A 22 47.07 24.48 -4.73
N HIS A 23 48.29 24.68 -4.31
CA HIS A 23 48.77 24.53 -2.94
C HIS A 23 48.70 25.94 -2.30
N GLU A 24 47.92 26.08 -1.23
CA GLU A 24 48.13 27.18 -0.29
C GLU A 24 48.52 26.59 1.06
N SER A 25 49.75 26.92 1.47
CA SER A 25 50.21 26.80 2.84
C SER A 25 49.92 28.13 3.53
N ASP A 26 49.20 28.17 4.65
CA ASP A 26 49.77 28.86 5.80
C ASP A 26 48.89 28.88 7.06
N GLN A 27 49.58 28.73 8.18
CA GLN A 27 49.44 29.36 9.48
C GLN A 27 48.26 29.03 10.41
N GLY A 28 48.59 28.26 11.39
CA GLY A 28 48.40 28.46 12.83
C GLY A 28 47.05 29.00 13.36
N GLN A 29 46.12 28.13 13.73
CA GLN A 29 45.20 28.44 14.82
C GLN A 29 44.84 27.17 15.63
N ARG A 30 44.85 27.30 16.99
CA ARG A 30 44.57 26.25 17.97
C ARG A 30 43.19 25.68 17.79
N MET A 31 43.08 24.35 17.72
CA MET A 31 41.80 23.64 17.67
C MET A 31 41.09 23.66 19.04
N PRO A 32 39.74 23.86 19.05
CA PRO A 32 38.94 23.56 20.23
C PRO A 32 38.75 22.03 20.36
N SER A 33 38.64 21.58 21.61
CA SER A 33 38.50 20.19 22.03
C SER A 33 37.38 19.45 21.30
N CYS A 34 37.73 18.30 20.70
CA CYS A 34 36.77 17.39 20.09
C CYS A 34 35.80 16.83 21.11
N GLN A 35 34.53 17.22 21.02
CA GLN A 35 33.46 16.45 21.62
C GLN A 35 33.22 15.17 20.81
N PRO A 36 32.96 14.01 21.44
CA PRO A 36 32.68 12.79 20.71
C PRO A 36 31.36 12.94 19.96
N LEU A 37 31.40 12.74 18.65
CA LEU A 37 30.23 12.68 17.79
C LEU A 37 29.24 11.63 18.31
N PRO A 38 27.92 11.87 18.27
CA PRO A 38 26.93 10.90 18.66
C PRO A 38 27.11 9.64 17.81
N LYS A 39 27.17 8.47 18.48
CA LYS A 39 27.23 7.17 17.82
C LYS A 39 26.06 7.05 16.84
N ILE A 40 26.35 7.16 15.56
CA ILE A 40 25.43 6.79 14.50
C ILE A 40 25.18 5.29 14.72
N ARG A 41 23.94 4.93 15.07
CA ARG A 41 23.52 3.52 15.11
C ARG A 41 23.89 2.93 13.76
N PRO A 42 24.56 1.77 13.70
CA PRO A 42 24.76 1.10 12.43
C PRO A 42 23.36 0.89 11.84
N TYR A 43 23.17 1.31 10.60
CA TYR A 43 22.02 0.88 9.82
C TYR A 43 22.04 -0.65 9.91
N GLU A 44 21.06 -1.22 10.62
CA GLU A 44 20.81 -2.65 10.56
C GLU A 44 20.79 -2.99 9.09
N THR A 45 21.66 -3.89 8.70
CA THR A 45 21.72 -4.43 7.35
C THR A 45 20.35 -5.05 7.09
N MET A 46 19.46 -4.29 6.47
CA MET A 46 18.26 -4.86 5.88
C MET A 46 18.75 -5.97 4.96
N ALA A 47 18.40 -7.20 5.28
CA ALA A 47 18.66 -8.33 4.40
C ALA A 47 18.13 -7.93 3.03
N TYR A 48 19.03 -7.77 2.05
CA TYR A 48 18.63 -7.39 0.71
C TYR A 48 17.70 -8.48 0.18
N SER A 49 16.44 -8.13 -0.09
CA SER A 49 15.51 -9.02 -0.75
C SER A 49 16.14 -9.57 -2.04
N THR A 50 16.00 -10.86 -2.28
CA THR A 50 16.43 -11.51 -3.53
C THR A 50 15.53 -11.18 -4.71
N ALA A 51 14.35 -10.57 -4.44
CA ALA A 51 13.41 -10.15 -5.49
C ALA A 51 14.03 -9.10 -6.42
N LYS A 52 13.75 -9.24 -7.71
CA LYS A 52 14.31 -8.41 -8.78
C LYS A 52 13.24 -7.49 -9.37
N GLU A 53 13.69 -6.44 -10.03
CA GLU A 53 12.88 -5.57 -10.88
C GLU A 53 13.05 -6.03 -12.33
N THR A 54 12.15 -6.90 -12.77
CA THR A 54 12.18 -7.47 -14.13
C THR A 54 11.03 -6.88 -14.94
N GLY A 55 11.34 -5.93 -15.84
CA GLY A 55 10.33 -5.18 -16.60
C GLY A 55 9.90 -3.88 -15.93
N ASP A 56 8.67 -3.43 -16.23
CA ASP A 56 8.06 -2.20 -15.73
C ASP A 56 7.15 -2.49 -14.53
N PHE A 57 6.86 -1.47 -13.71
CA PHE A 57 5.98 -1.60 -12.58
C PHE A 57 4.52 -1.43 -13.00
N PHE A 58 3.68 -2.42 -12.72
CA PHE A 58 2.26 -2.41 -13.03
C PHE A 58 1.39 -2.64 -11.79
N VAL A 59 0.15 -2.15 -11.89
CA VAL A 59 -1.00 -2.65 -11.16
C VAL A 59 -2.01 -3.21 -12.15
N ALA A 60 -2.52 -4.40 -11.84
CA ALA A 60 -3.56 -5.05 -12.63
C ALA A 60 -4.62 -5.64 -11.70
N GLY A 61 -5.90 -5.57 -12.07
CA GLY A 61 -6.97 -6.09 -11.23
C GLY A 61 -8.34 -5.50 -11.51
N ILE A 62 -9.24 -5.68 -10.55
CA ILE A 62 -10.62 -5.21 -10.59
C ILE A 62 -10.97 -4.39 -9.35
N ASN A 63 -11.98 -3.53 -9.48
CA ASN A 63 -12.51 -2.79 -8.33
C ASN A 63 -14.04 -2.55 -8.47
N TYR A 64 -14.62 -2.02 -7.39
CA TYR A 64 -16.06 -1.72 -7.28
C TYR A 64 -16.62 -0.76 -8.36
N LYS A 65 -15.75 0.02 -9.06
CA LYS A 65 -16.16 0.94 -10.13
C LYS A 65 -16.49 0.21 -11.42
N ARG A 66 -15.95 -0.99 -11.62
CA ARG A 66 -16.07 -1.78 -12.85
C ARG A 66 -16.88 -3.06 -12.71
N THR A 67 -17.07 -3.52 -11.46
CA THR A 67 -17.72 -4.81 -11.18
C THR A 67 -18.65 -4.71 -9.99
N ASP A 68 -19.68 -5.54 -9.98
CA ASP A 68 -20.54 -5.77 -8.81
C ASP A 68 -19.86 -6.68 -7.77
N ALA A 69 -20.51 -6.88 -6.64
CA ALA A 69 -20.01 -7.69 -5.53
C ALA A 69 -19.84 -9.16 -5.90
N GLU A 70 -20.74 -9.69 -6.73
CA GLU A 70 -20.72 -11.09 -7.16
C GLU A 70 -19.48 -11.37 -8.03
N THR A 71 -19.28 -10.56 -9.07
CA THR A 71 -18.10 -10.66 -9.94
C THR A 71 -16.80 -10.49 -9.15
N ARG A 72 -16.74 -9.53 -8.20
CA ARG A 72 -15.56 -9.40 -7.33
C ARG A 72 -15.32 -10.62 -6.46
N GLY A 73 -16.39 -11.28 -6.00
CA GLY A 73 -16.32 -12.52 -5.24
C GLY A 73 -15.62 -13.65 -6.00
N LEU A 74 -15.79 -13.74 -7.33
CA LEU A 74 -15.10 -14.72 -8.16
C LEU A 74 -13.58 -14.56 -8.17
N PHE A 75 -13.09 -13.34 -7.96
CA PHE A 75 -11.67 -12.99 -8.00
C PHE A 75 -11.07 -12.62 -6.63
N ALA A 76 -11.81 -12.83 -5.54
CA ALA A 76 -11.30 -12.65 -4.20
C ALA A 76 -10.18 -13.63 -3.88
N ILE A 77 -9.13 -13.17 -3.19
CA ILE A 77 -7.93 -13.95 -2.84
C ILE A 77 -7.84 -14.06 -1.32
N ASN A 78 -7.79 -15.29 -0.80
CA ASN A 78 -7.49 -15.60 0.59
C ASN A 78 -5.97 -15.81 0.80
N SER A 79 -5.54 -16.04 2.03
CA SER A 79 -4.12 -16.17 2.37
C SER A 79 -3.44 -17.39 1.71
N GLU A 80 -4.15 -18.51 1.55
CA GLU A 80 -3.64 -19.72 0.90
C GLU A 80 -3.45 -19.48 -0.61
N GLN A 81 -4.45 -18.89 -1.26
CA GLN A 81 -4.38 -18.52 -2.67
C GLN A 81 -3.26 -17.50 -2.93
N TYR A 82 -3.06 -16.56 -1.99
CA TYR A 82 -1.95 -15.61 -2.08
C TYR A 82 -0.60 -16.32 -2.04
N GLU A 83 -0.42 -17.28 -1.12
CA GLU A 83 0.80 -18.10 -1.03
C GLU A 83 1.06 -18.84 -2.36
N ASN A 84 0.04 -19.46 -2.93
CA ASN A 84 0.15 -20.17 -4.20
C ASN A 84 0.55 -19.25 -5.36
N ILE A 85 -0.04 -18.03 -5.44
CA ILE A 85 0.35 -17.04 -6.43
C ILE A 85 1.83 -16.63 -6.28
N ILE A 86 2.29 -16.43 -5.05
CA ILE A 86 3.70 -16.12 -4.77
C ILE A 86 4.62 -17.23 -5.26
N ASN A 87 4.25 -18.49 -5.03
CA ASN A 87 5.04 -19.64 -5.47
C ASN A 87 5.11 -19.75 -6.99
N LEU A 88 4.01 -19.47 -7.69
CA LEU A 88 3.93 -19.51 -9.16
C LEU A 88 4.55 -18.27 -9.83
N SER A 89 4.80 -17.22 -9.11
CA SER A 89 5.15 -15.90 -9.69
C SER A 89 6.39 -15.92 -10.58
N GLN A 90 7.38 -16.76 -10.26
CA GLN A 90 8.62 -16.88 -11.04
C GLN A 90 8.39 -17.49 -12.41
N ASP A 91 7.45 -18.44 -12.53
CA ASP A 91 7.10 -19.07 -13.80
C ASP A 91 6.43 -18.08 -14.76
N TYR A 92 5.83 -17.03 -14.19
CA TYR A 92 5.25 -15.90 -14.93
C TYR A 92 6.20 -14.71 -15.09
N GLY A 93 7.49 -14.86 -14.71
CA GLY A 93 8.47 -13.79 -14.82
C GLY A 93 8.24 -12.62 -13.85
N VAL A 94 7.53 -12.85 -12.73
CA VAL A 94 7.18 -11.84 -11.74
C VAL A 94 7.94 -12.13 -10.43
N ASP A 95 9.10 -11.52 -10.28
CA ASP A 95 9.95 -11.74 -9.10
C ASP A 95 9.52 -10.92 -7.87
N SER A 96 8.90 -9.77 -8.09
CA SER A 96 8.50 -8.84 -7.02
C SER A 96 7.04 -8.45 -7.18
N LEU A 97 6.22 -8.76 -6.16
CA LEU A 97 4.80 -8.48 -6.19
C LEU A 97 4.18 -8.38 -4.79
N PHE A 98 3.02 -7.73 -4.69
CA PHE A 98 2.07 -7.88 -3.59
C PHE A 98 0.63 -7.82 -4.10
N ILE A 99 -0.31 -8.43 -3.36
CA ILE A 99 -1.73 -8.52 -3.74
C ILE A 99 -2.58 -7.84 -2.68
N LEU A 100 -3.42 -6.91 -3.09
CA LEU A 100 -4.42 -6.26 -2.25
C LEU A 100 -5.81 -6.79 -2.61
N SER A 101 -6.33 -7.75 -1.84
CA SER A 101 -7.68 -8.28 -1.97
C SER A 101 -8.54 -7.84 -0.79
N THR A 102 -9.62 -7.15 -1.09
CA THR A 102 -10.56 -6.57 -0.12
C THR A 102 -12.00 -6.75 -0.63
N CYS A 103 -13.00 -6.29 0.11
CA CYS A 103 -14.38 -6.29 -0.38
C CYS A 103 -14.58 -5.43 -1.64
N ASN A 104 -13.73 -4.43 -1.90
CA ASN A 104 -13.93 -3.45 -2.95
C ASN A 104 -12.95 -3.60 -4.13
N ARG A 105 -11.91 -4.42 -4.00
CA ARG A 105 -10.90 -4.62 -5.04
C ARG A 105 -10.11 -5.90 -4.85
N THR A 106 -9.65 -6.44 -5.97
CA THR A 106 -8.56 -7.41 -6.02
C THR A 106 -7.56 -6.91 -7.05
N GLU A 107 -6.39 -6.50 -6.56
CA GLU A 107 -5.32 -5.88 -7.33
C GLU A 107 -4.00 -6.57 -7.05
N ILE A 108 -3.25 -6.87 -8.11
CA ILE A 108 -1.87 -7.35 -8.03
C ILE A 108 -0.94 -6.23 -8.52
N TYR A 109 0.06 -5.92 -7.73
CA TYR A 109 1.09 -4.93 -7.99
C TYR A 109 2.42 -5.65 -8.15
N GLY A 110 3.17 -5.34 -9.18
CA GLY A 110 4.46 -6.01 -9.38
C GLY A 110 5.20 -5.56 -10.63
N PHE A 111 6.40 -6.09 -10.79
CA PHE A 111 7.20 -5.92 -11.98
C PHE A 111 6.92 -7.03 -12.98
N ALA A 112 6.65 -6.67 -14.22
CA ALA A 112 6.41 -7.61 -15.31
C ALA A 112 6.85 -7.00 -16.65
N THR A 113 7.06 -7.81 -17.66
CA THR A 113 7.31 -7.33 -19.03
C THR A 113 6.04 -6.79 -19.70
N GLN A 114 4.89 -7.29 -19.28
CA GLN A 114 3.56 -6.81 -19.69
C GLN A 114 2.59 -6.93 -18.52
N GLY A 115 1.79 -5.89 -18.28
CA GLY A 115 0.83 -5.90 -17.17
C GLY A 115 -0.25 -7.00 -17.25
N LYS A 116 -0.52 -7.54 -18.45
CA LYS A 116 -1.44 -8.68 -18.63
C LYS A 116 -0.95 -9.94 -17.91
N MET A 117 0.37 -10.15 -17.78
CA MET A 117 0.94 -11.30 -17.09
C MET A 117 0.53 -11.35 -15.61
N LEU A 118 0.32 -10.17 -15.01
CA LEU A 118 -0.19 -10.09 -13.62
C LEU A 118 -1.64 -10.60 -13.53
N LEU A 119 -2.48 -10.34 -14.53
CA LEU A 119 -3.85 -10.89 -14.58
C LEU A 119 -3.85 -12.41 -14.80
N GLU A 120 -2.99 -12.89 -15.71
CA GLU A 120 -2.81 -14.32 -15.97
C GLU A 120 -2.35 -15.06 -14.72
N LEU A 121 -1.40 -14.47 -13.97
CA LEU A 121 -0.95 -15.01 -12.69
C LEU A 121 -2.08 -14.99 -11.64
N LEU A 122 -2.83 -13.87 -11.52
CA LEU A 122 -3.90 -13.72 -10.55
C LEU A 122 -5.00 -14.77 -10.74
N VAL A 123 -5.40 -15.01 -11.99
CA VAL A 123 -6.51 -15.92 -12.31
C VAL A 123 -6.21 -17.39 -11.98
N THR A 124 -4.93 -17.79 -11.87
CA THR A 124 -4.55 -19.18 -11.56
C THR A 124 -5.13 -19.68 -10.24
N GLN A 125 -5.46 -18.80 -9.33
CA GLN A 125 -5.94 -19.13 -7.99
C GLN A 125 -7.34 -18.59 -7.69
N THR A 126 -8.05 -18.06 -8.71
CA THR A 126 -9.41 -17.52 -8.52
C THR A 126 -10.47 -18.47 -9.07
N LYS A 127 -11.73 -18.26 -8.69
CA LYS A 127 -12.87 -19.02 -9.23
C LYS A 127 -13.29 -18.54 -10.62
N GLY A 128 -12.97 -17.30 -10.97
CA GLY A 128 -13.28 -16.70 -12.26
C GLY A 128 -12.28 -17.09 -13.35
N ASP A 129 -12.71 -17.06 -14.58
CA ASP A 129 -11.88 -17.33 -15.76
C ASP A 129 -11.17 -16.06 -16.30
N LEU A 130 -10.13 -16.27 -17.11
CA LEU A 130 -9.32 -15.17 -17.66
C LEU A 130 -10.14 -14.23 -18.57
N GLN A 131 -11.07 -14.77 -19.36
CA GLN A 131 -11.86 -13.95 -20.29
C GLN A 131 -12.79 -13.00 -19.54
N THR A 132 -13.46 -13.50 -18.51
CA THR A 132 -14.29 -12.71 -17.60
C THR A 132 -13.44 -11.63 -16.91
N LEU A 133 -12.23 -11.98 -16.42
CA LEU A 133 -11.33 -11.01 -15.81
C LEU A 133 -10.91 -9.92 -16.78
N LEU A 134 -10.50 -10.25 -17.99
CA LEU A 134 -10.04 -9.30 -19.01
C LEU A 134 -11.13 -8.30 -19.43
N ASN A 135 -12.41 -8.70 -19.40
CA ASN A 135 -13.53 -7.81 -19.76
C ASN A 135 -13.75 -6.69 -18.73
N VAL A 136 -13.38 -6.91 -17.47
CA VAL A 136 -13.67 -5.99 -16.36
C VAL A 136 -12.39 -5.42 -15.71
N ALA A 137 -11.25 -6.05 -15.92
CA ALA A 137 -10.00 -5.63 -15.32
C ALA A 137 -9.47 -4.31 -15.90
N TYR A 138 -8.60 -3.70 -15.16
CA TYR A 138 -7.73 -2.62 -15.62
C TYR A 138 -6.27 -2.97 -15.38
N VAL A 139 -5.43 -2.38 -16.20
CA VAL A 139 -3.98 -2.42 -16.08
C VAL A 139 -3.49 -0.99 -16.15
N LYS A 140 -2.62 -0.60 -15.22
CA LYS A 140 -1.93 0.68 -15.22
C LYS A 140 -0.44 0.42 -15.04
N GLY A 141 0.41 1.16 -15.75
CA GLY A 141 1.86 1.03 -15.68
C GLY A 141 2.52 2.25 -15.07
N ASP A 142 3.73 2.08 -14.60
CA ASP A 142 4.67 3.12 -14.18
C ASP A 142 4.05 4.21 -13.31
N HIS A 143 4.05 5.45 -13.80
CA HIS A 143 3.53 6.60 -13.07
C HIS A 143 2.07 6.43 -12.66
N ASP A 144 1.22 5.90 -13.54
CA ASP A 144 -0.21 5.72 -13.28
C ASP A 144 -0.45 4.64 -12.22
N ALA A 145 0.39 3.59 -12.16
CA ALA A 145 0.36 2.57 -11.14
C ALA A 145 0.79 3.14 -9.78
N VAL A 146 1.81 3.98 -9.75
CA VAL A 146 2.29 4.69 -8.56
C VAL A 146 1.20 5.61 -8.03
N GLU A 147 0.65 6.51 -8.86
CA GLU A 147 -0.41 7.44 -8.47
C GLU A 147 -1.66 6.70 -7.96
N HIS A 148 -2.04 5.61 -8.63
CA HIS A 148 -3.16 4.76 -8.22
C HIS A 148 -2.94 4.22 -6.80
N LEU A 149 -1.76 3.68 -6.50
CA LEU A 149 -1.46 3.15 -5.16
C LEU A 149 -1.52 4.23 -4.07
N PHE A 150 -1.06 5.47 -4.36
CA PHE A 150 -1.22 6.59 -3.44
C PHE A 150 -2.68 6.93 -3.18
N LYS A 151 -3.52 6.97 -4.22
CA LYS A 151 -4.97 7.23 -4.09
C LYS A 151 -5.67 6.12 -3.30
N VAL A 152 -5.33 4.86 -3.57
CA VAL A 152 -5.84 3.69 -2.84
C VAL A 152 -5.44 3.76 -1.37
N GLY A 153 -4.15 3.89 -1.07
CA GLY A 153 -3.64 3.90 0.30
C GLY A 153 -4.11 5.10 1.15
N SER A 154 -4.53 6.18 0.50
CA SER A 154 -5.09 7.37 1.16
C SER A 154 -6.63 7.39 1.22
N GLY A 155 -7.30 6.34 0.74
CA GLY A 155 -8.75 6.24 0.76
C GLY A 155 -9.49 7.11 -0.27
N LEU A 156 -8.78 7.76 -1.21
CA LEU A 156 -9.40 8.54 -2.28
C LEU A 156 -10.04 7.67 -3.37
N ASP A 157 -9.54 6.45 -3.55
CA ASP A 157 -10.12 5.47 -4.48
C ASP A 157 -10.93 4.39 -3.75
N SER A 158 -11.46 4.69 -2.56
CA SER A 158 -12.36 3.80 -1.81
C SER A 158 -13.82 4.06 -2.17
N GLN A 159 -14.67 3.02 -2.07
CA GLN A 159 -16.11 3.14 -2.28
C GLN A 159 -16.75 4.10 -1.27
N ILE A 160 -16.28 4.04 -0.03
CA ILE A 160 -16.54 5.05 0.99
C ILE A 160 -15.32 5.97 1.03
N LEU A 161 -15.52 7.21 0.59
CA LEU A 161 -14.45 8.21 0.49
C LEU A 161 -13.79 8.43 1.87
N GLY A 162 -12.46 8.29 1.91
CA GLY A 162 -11.67 8.44 3.13
C GLY A 162 -11.69 7.22 4.05
N ASP A 163 -12.14 6.04 3.58
CA ASP A 163 -12.02 4.80 4.34
C ASP A 163 -10.54 4.47 4.62
N TYR A 164 -10.19 4.52 5.90
CA TYR A 164 -8.83 4.33 6.36
C TYR A 164 -8.47 2.86 6.63
N GLU A 165 -9.45 1.96 6.57
CA GLU A 165 -9.20 0.52 6.77
C GLU A 165 -8.32 -0.06 5.67
N ILE A 166 -8.43 0.50 4.45
CA ILE A 166 -7.61 0.11 3.30
C ILE A 166 -6.10 0.19 3.60
N LEU A 167 -5.65 1.17 4.41
CA LEU A 167 -4.25 1.29 4.79
C LEU A 167 -3.78 0.09 5.63
N GLY A 168 -4.62 -0.39 6.55
CA GLY A 168 -4.33 -1.58 7.34
C GLY A 168 -4.24 -2.84 6.47
N GLN A 169 -5.16 -2.99 5.52
CA GLN A 169 -5.19 -4.10 4.57
C GLN A 169 -3.96 -4.06 3.64
N LEU A 170 -3.60 -2.87 3.14
CA LEU A 170 -2.41 -2.69 2.32
C LEU A 170 -1.12 -3.03 3.09
N LYS A 171 -1.00 -2.60 4.35
CA LYS A 171 0.14 -2.98 5.21
C LYS A 171 0.25 -4.49 5.39
N HIS A 172 -0.88 -5.16 5.60
CA HIS A 172 -0.91 -6.61 5.74
C HIS A 172 -0.45 -7.31 4.45
N ALA A 173 -0.98 -6.89 3.29
CA ALA A 173 -0.60 -7.41 1.98
C ALA A 173 0.91 -7.26 1.69
N VAL A 174 1.45 -6.07 1.95
CA VAL A 174 2.88 -5.75 1.78
C VAL A 174 3.74 -6.61 2.71
N ASN A 175 3.37 -6.74 3.99
CA ASN A 175 4.11 -7.57 4.96
C ASN A 175 4.10 -9.03 4.55
N PHE A 176 2.98 -9.55 4.06
CA PHE A 176 2.86 -10.93 3.58
C PHE A 176 3.87 -11.25 2.46
N SER A 177 4.02 -10.35 1.49
CA SER A 177 5.02 -10.47 0.42
C SER A 177 6.45 -10.23 0.89
N ARG A 178 6.64 -9.32 1.85
CA ARG A 178 7.97 -9.03 2.42
C ARG A 178 8.55 -10.24 3.13
N GLU A 179 7.77 -10.91 3.97
CA GLU A 179 8.18 -12.11 4.69
C GLU A 179 8.60 -13.26 3.76
N ARG A 180 8.12 -13.23 2.49
CA ARG A 180 8.45 -14.20 1.44
C ARG A 180 9.49 -13.71 0.43
N ASN A 181 10.19 -12.63 0.76
CA ASN A 181 11.22 -12.02 -0.09
C ASN A 181 10.73 -11.60 -1.49
N LYS A 182 9.44 -11.25 -1.64
CA LYS A 182 8.83 -10.79 -2.89
C LYS A 182 8.73 -9.26 -3.00
N MET A 183 9.42 -8.52 -2.14
CA MET A 183 9.48 -7.06 -2.16
C MET A 183 10.89 -6.60 -2.48
N CYS A 184 11.13 -6.11 -3.70
CA CYS A 184 12.39 -5.44 -4.03
C CYS A 184 12.40 -3.99 -3.52
N CYS A 185 13.51 -3.29 -3.74
CA CYS A 185 13.73 -1.95 -3.18
C CYS A 185 12.69 -0.91 -3.64
N PHE A 186 12.19 -1.01 -4.89
CA PHE A 186 11.21 -0.06 -5.43
C PHE A 186 9.84 -0.15 -4.72
N PRO A 187 9.11 -1.30 -4.70
CA PRO A 187 7.83 -1.39 -4.01
C PRO A 187 7.97 -1.19 -2.50
N GLU A 188 9.09 -1.56 -1.87
CA GLU A 188 9.35 -1.23 -0.46
C GLU A 188 9.36 0.28 -0.23
N ARG A 189 10.09 1.03 -1.04
CA ARG A 189 10.15 2.49 -0.93
C ARG A 189 8.82 3.14 -1.27
N LEU A 190 8.15 2.65 -2.33
CA LEU A 190 6.85 3.13 -2.78
C LEU A 190 5.80 2.97 -1.68
N THR A 191 5.64 1.77 -1.14
CA THR A 191 4.64 1.49 -0.10
C THR A 191 4.91 2.28 1.18
N ASN A 192 6.18 2.45 1.60
CA ASN A 192 6.53 3.30 2.72
C ASN A 192 6.17 4.78 2.47
N SER A 193 6.36 5.28 1.25
CA SER A 193 5.95 6.64 0.87
C SER A 193 4.42 6.79 0.89
N VAL A 194 3.68 5.77 0.42
CA VAL A 194 2.22 5.72 0.50
C VAL A 194 1.74 5.73 1.95
N PHE A 195 2.37 4.98 2.85
CA PHE A 195 2.01 4.97 4.27
C PHE A 195 2.24 6.33 4.94
N GLN A 196 3.30 7.03 4.57
CA GLN A 196 3.57 8.39 5.05
C GLN A 196 2.53 9.39 4.52
N ALA A 197 2.24 9.36 3.21
CA ALA A 197 1.22 10.21 2.60
C ALA A 197 -0.16 9.99 3.20
N SER A 198 -0.56 8.73 3.37
CA SER A 198 -1.83 8.36 3.98
C SER A 198 -1.95 8.88 5.42
N LYS A 199 -0.87 8.80 6.22
CA LYS A 199 -0.85 9.35 7.57
C LYS A 199 -0.97 10.87 7.56
N GLU A 200 -0.28 11.57 6.64
CA GLU A 200 -0.36 13.03 6.49
C GLU A 200 -1.78 13.45 6.06
N VAL A 201 -2.38 12.77 5.07
CA VAL A 201 -3.77 13.01 4.65
C VAL A 201 -4.73 12.88 5.83
N LYS A 202 -4.62 11.80 6.61
CA LYS A 202 -5.48 11.58 7.79
C LYS A 202 -5.37 12.68 8.82
N ASN A 203 -4.15 13.18 9.07
CA ASN A 203 -3.89 14.15 10.13
C ASN A 203 -4.20 15.58 9.69
N GLU A 204 -4.04 15.91 8.41
CA GLU A 204 -4.12 17.28 7.91
C GLU A 204 -5.41 17.59 7.14
N THR A 205 -6.26 16.57 6.87
CA THR A 205 -7.52 16.77 6.16
C THR A 205 -8.71 16.21 6.93
N GLY A 206 -9.91 16.73 6.64
CA GLY A 206 -11.18 16.17 7.13
C GLY A 206 -11.66 14.94 6.36
N LEU A 207 -10.86 14.39 5.42
CA LEU A 207 -11.26 13.28 4.54
C LEU A 207 -11.70 12.03 5.31
N SER A 208 -11.06 11.76 6.45
CA SER A 208 -11.39 10.62 7.34
C SER A 208 -12.16 11.06 8.59
N SER A 209 -12.73 12.25 8.60
CA SER A 209 -13.53 12.73 9.72
C SER A 209 -14.87 12.00 9.80
N GLY A 210 -15.28 11.62 11.01
CA GLY A 210 -16.44 10.77 11.26
C GLY A 210 -16.15 9.28 11.03
N SER A 211 -17.14 8.43 11.24
CA SER A 211 -17.05 6.99 10.97
C SER A 211 -17.15 6.72 9.48
N VAL A 212 -16.09 6.21 8.89
CA VAL A 212 -15.91 6.05 7.43
C VAL A 212 -15.97 4.59 7.00
N SER A 213 -16.41 3.69 7.87
CA SER A 213 -16.42 2.26 7.55
C SER A 213 -17.78 1.79 7.05
N VAL A 214 -17.78 0.72 6.24
CA VAL A 214 -19.01 -0.02 5.89
C VAL A 214 -19.83 -0.34 7.13
N SER A 215 -19.18 -0.68 8.23
CA SER A 215 -19.79 -0.94 9.54
C SER A 215 -20.62 0.22 10.08
N PHE A 216 -20.21 1.47 9.84
CA PHE A 216 -20.98 2.65 10.23
C PHE A 216 -22.09 2.98 9.23
N ALA A 217 -21.86 2.73 7.93
CA ALA A 217 -22.88 2.90 6.91
C ALA A 217 -24.11 2.01 7.17
N VAL A 218 -23.90 0.80 7.72
CA VAL A 218 -25.01 -0.07 8.19
C VAL A 218 -25.84 0.62 9.26
N VAL A 219 -25.21 1.24 10.25
CA VAL A 219 -25.91 1.96 11.33
C VAL A 219 -26.73 3.13 10.78
N GLN A 220 -26.13 3.90 9.86
CA GLN A 220 -26.84 5.01 9.21
C GLN A 220 -28.04 4.51 8.39
N PHE A 221 -27.85 3.43 7.63
CA PHE A 221 -28.92 2.81 6.88
C PHE A 221 -30.09 2.40 7.81
N LEU A 222 -29.79 1.66 8.89
CA LEU A 222 -30.81 1.21 9.83
C LEU A 222 -31.55 2.39 10.45
N LYS A 223 -30.86 3.45 10.85
CA LYS A 223 -31.49 4.68 11.39
C LYS A 223 -32.44 5.36 10.40
N GLN A 224 -32.10 5.36 9.12
CA GLN A 224 -32.86 6.07 8.09
C GLN A 224 -33.99 5.23 7.53
N SER A 225 -33.83 3.91 7.42
CA SER A 225 -34.71 3.04 6.65
C SER A 225 -35.57 2.11 7.50
N VAL A 226 -35.21 1.88 8.77
CA VAL A 226 -35.90 0.95 9.65
C VAL A 226 -36.53 1.70 10.82
N PRO A 227 -37.87 1.89 10.84
CA PRO A 227 -38.56 2.46 11.99
C PRO A 227 -38.30 1.62 13.24
N ASP A 228 -38.05 2.28 14.36
CA ASP A 228 -37.87 1.64 15.67
C ASP A 228 -36.78 0.53 15.71
N CYS A 229 -35.71 0.75 14.93
CA CYS A 229 -34.64 -0.23 14.78
C CYS A 229 -33.94 -0.59 16.10
N ILE A 230 -34.07 0.26 17.14
CA ILE A 230 -33.47 0.04 18.47
C ILE A 230 -34.06 -1.17 19.17
N ASN A 231 -35.38 -1.41 18.98
CA ASN A 231 -36.16 -2.47 19.62
C ASN A 231 -36.28 -3.72 18.77
N LYS A 232 -35.56 -3.79 17.65
CA LYS A 232 -35.50 -4.95 16.75
C LYS A 232 -34.52 -6.00 17.22
N ASN A 233 -34.88 -7.27 17.03
CA ASN A 233 -33.95 -8.39 17.26
C ASN A 233 -32.95 -8.48 16.12
N ILE A 234 -31.69 -8.25 16.43
CA ILE A 234 -30.58 -8.25 15.44
C ILE A 234 -29.77 -9.52 15.58
N LEU A 235 -29.62 -10.26 14.49
CA LEU A 235 -28.71 -11.39 14.39
C LEU A 235 -27.47 -10.98 13.61
N LEU A 236 -26.28 -11.17 14.16
CA LEU A 236 -25.02 -10.89 13.48
C LEU A 236 -24.18 -12.17 13.30
N PHE A 237 -24.01 -12.55 12.04
CA PHE A 237 -23.12 -13.62 11.64
C PHE A 237 -21.72 -13.12 11.33
N GLY A 238 -20.73 -13.68 12.01
CA GLY A 238 -19.32 -13.37 11.83
C GLY A 238 -18.85 -12.25 12.75
N THR A 239 -17.86 -12.59 13.58
CA THR A 239 -17.17 -11.70 14.51
C THR A 239 -15.76 -11.36 14.03
N GLY A 240 -15.54 -11.36 12.71
CA GLY A 240 -14.35 -10.84 12.06
C GLY A 240 -14.24 -9.32 12.19
N LYS A 241 -13.30 -8.71 11.49
CA LYS A 241 -13.06 -7.26 11.61
C LYS A 241 -14.31 -6.43 11.30
N ILE A 242 -15.00 -6.70 10.18
CA ILE A 242 -16.22 -5.96 9.80
C ILE A 242 -17.33 -6.23 10.81
N GLY A 243 -17.62 -7.51 11.14
CA GLY A 243 -18.69 -7.87 12.08
C GLY A 243 -18.47 -7.29 13.47
N SER A 244 -17.25 -7.38 14.03
CA SER A 244 -16.95 -6.79 15.33
C SER A 244 -17.09 -5.26 15.33
N SER A 245 -16.66 -4.59 14.26
CA SER A 245 -16.82 -3.14 14.12
C SER A 245 -18.31 -2.76 13.96
N THR A 246 -19.08 -3.53 13.17
CA THR A 246 -20.52 -3.31 13.01
C THR A 246 -21.25 -3.50 14.33
N CYS A 247 -20.92 -4.57 15.08
CA CYS A 247 -21.50 -4.82 16.39
C CYS A 247 -21.28 -3.65 17.36
N LYS A 248 -20.03 -3.17 17.48
CA LYS A 248 -19.70 -2.02 18.32
C LYS A 248 -20.45 -0.76 17.90
N ASN A 249 -20.48 -0.48 16.59
CA ASN A 249 -21.20 0.68 16.09
C ASN A 249 -22.72 0.61 16.32
N LEU A 250 -23.34 -0.59 16.27
CA LEU A 250 -24.74 -0.79 16.62
C LEU A 250 -25.01 -0.48 18.10
N VAL A 251 -24.13 -0.91 18.98
CA VAL A 251 -24.24 -0.60 20.42
C VAL A 251 -24.00 0.90 20.67
N ASP A 252 -22.87 1.44 20.18
CA ASP A 252 -22.41 2.79 20.52
C ASP A 252 -23.27 3.90 19.88
N TYR A 253 -23.70 3.72 18.64
CA TYR A 253 -24.36 4.77 17.87
C TYR A 253 -25.86 4.53 17.63
N LEU A 254 -26.32 3.28 17.60
CA LEU A 254 -27.74 2.96 17.48
C LEU A 254 -28.40 2.75 18.86
N GLY A 255 -27.63 2.34 19.87
CA GLY A 255 -28.14 1.98 21.18
C GLY A 255 -28.85 0.61 21.18
N ALA A 256 -28.59 -0.25 20.19
CA ALA A 256 -29.19 -1.57 20.10
C ALA A 256 -28.65 -2.49 21.21
N THR A 257 -29.56 -3.12 21.96
CA THR A 257 -29.24 -4.02 23.07
C THR A 257 -29.60 -5.48 22.78
N ASP A 258 -30.53 -5.72 21.86
CA ASP A 258 -30.95 -7.07 21.50
C ASP A 258 -30.24 -7.57 20.25
N ILE A 259 -28.94 -7.88 20.43
CA ILE A 259 -28.08 -8.40 19.38
C ILE A 259 -27.61 -9.80 19.79
N THR A 260 -27.84 -10.79 18.93
CA THR A 260 -27.31 -12.14 19.07
C THR A 260 -26.15 -12.36 18.08
N LEU A 261 -24.99 -12.80 18.59
CA LEU A 261 -23.81 -13.05 17.81
C LEU A 261 -23.66 -14.55 17.50
N ILE A 262 -23.44 -14.88 16.23
CA ILE A 262 -23.06 -16.23 15.80
C ILE A 262 -21.73 -16.15 15.05
N ASN A 263 -20.82 -17.08 15.36
CA ASN A 263 -19.56 -17.21 14.64
C ASN A 263 -19.11 -18.68 14.65
N ARG A 264 -18.41 -19.13 13.62
CA ARG A 264 -17.84 -20.48 13.54
C ARG A 264 -16.98 -20.83 14.76
N SER A 265 -16.20 -19.86 15.29
CA SER A 265 -15.56 -19.98 16.59
C SER A 265 -16.43 -19.35 17.65
N THR A 266 -17.14 -20.17 18.41
CA THR A 266 -18.03 -19.75 19.50
C THR A 266 -17.30 -18.90 20.55
N GLU A 267 -16.02 -19.21 20.83
CA GLU A 267 -15.19 -18.45 21.76
C GLU A 267 -15.02 -16.97 21.38
N LYS A 268 -14.84 -16.68 20.08
CA LYS A 268 -14.73 -15.30 19.59
C LYS A 268 -16.04 -14.55 19.70
N ALA A 269 -17.17 -15.22 19.42
CA ALA A 269 -18.50 -14.63 19.58
C ALA A 269 -18.79 -14.38 21.07
N ALA A 270 -18.52 -15.34 21.94
CA ALA A 270 -18.73 -15.22 23.39
C ALA A 270 -17.88 -14.08 24.01
N LYS A 271 -16.63 -13.95 23.59
CA LYS A 271 -15.76 -12.85 24.04
C LYS A 271 -16.35 -11.49 23.67
N LEU A 272 -16.70 -11.28 22.40
CA LEU A 272 -17.28 -10.02 21.94
C LEU A 272 -18.63 -9.74 22.60
N ALA A 273 -19.46 -10.78 22.76
CA ALA A 273 -20.75 -10.67 23.47
C ALA A 273 -20.54 -10.26 24.94
N GLY A 274 -19.58 -10.87 25.64
CA GLY A 274 -19.22 -10.49 27.02
C GLY A 274 -18.72 -9.06 27.14
N ASP A 275 -17.82 -8.63 26.24
CA ASP A 275 -17.28 -7.26 26.21
C ASP A 275 -18.38 -6.18 26.02
N LEU A 276 -19.48 -6.50 25.31
CA LEU A 276 -20.54 -5.58 24.95
C LEU A 276 -21.87 -5.87 25.67
N ASN A 277 -21.91 -6.84 26.58
CA ASN A 277 -23.10 -7.31 27.29
C ASN A 277 -24.25 -7.73 26.35
N LEU A 278 -23.93 -8.53 25.33
CA LEU A 278 -24.83 -9.03 24.30
C LEU A 278 -25.03 -10.53 24.39
N LYS A 279 -25.94 -11.08 23.57
CA LYS A 279 -26.20 -12.53 23.47
C LYS A 279 -25.24 -13.17 22.48
N CYS A 280 -24.93 -14.46 22.68
CA CYS A 280 -24.28 -15.30 21.68
C CYS A 280 -25.01 -16.63 21.57
N ALA A 281 -25.00 -17.22 20.38
CA ALA A 281 -25.55 -18.55 20.11
C ALA A 281 -24.57 -19.39 19.30
N PRO A 282 -24.60 -20.72 19.47
CA PRO A 282 -23.81 -21.63 18.63
C PRO A 282 -24.36 -21.67 17.20
N ILE A 283 -23.55 -22.13 16.26
CA ILE A 283 -23.93 -22.15 14.84
C ILE A 283 -25.07 -23.16 14.57
N GLU A 284 -25.17 -24.17 15.38
CA GLU A 284 -26.22 -25.20 15.32
C GLU A 284 -27.63 -24.63 15.56
N ASP A 285 -27.73 -23.48 16.25
CA ASP A 285 -29.00 -22.81 16.54
C ASP A 285 -29.41 -21.81 15.43
N ILE A 286 -28.74 -21.83 14.28
CA ILE A 286 -28.93 -20.85 13.20
C ILE A 286 -30.40 -20.71 12.78
N GLU A 287 -31.11 -21.80 12.55
CA GLU A 287 -32.50 -21.80 12.10
C GLU A 287 -33.44 -21.10 13.11
N ARG A 288 -33.24 -21.39 14.40
CA ARG A 288 -33.99 -20.78 15.48
C ARG A 288 -33.73 -19.28 15.58
N GLN A 289 -32.46 -18.89 15.43
CA GLN A 289 -32.08 -17.48 15.50
C GLN A 289 -32.57 -16.71 14.27
N LEU A 290 -32.53 -17.31 13.08
CA LEU A 290 -33.09 -16.73 11.87
C LEU A 290 -34.58 -16.49 11.98
N GLU A 291 -35.31 -17.40 12.65
CA GLU A 291 -36.76 -17.28 12.86
C GLU A 291 -37.08 -16.09 13.78
N SER A 292 -36.38 -15.94 14.89
CA SER A 292 -36.66 -14.94 15.93
C SER A 292 -36.13 -13.54 15.60
N SER A 293 -35.30 -13.37 14.57
CA SER A 293 -34.63 -12.10 14.25
C SER A 293 -35.38 -11.30 13.20
N ASP A 294 -35.48 -9.98 13.39
CA ASP A 294 -36.05 -9.02 12.44
C ASP A 294 -34.99 -8.57 11.42
N ILE A 295 -33.76 -8.37 11.89
CA ILE A 295 -32.62 -7.87 11.11
C ILE A 295 -31.49 -8.90 11.18
N ILE A 296 -30.96 -9.29 10.02
CA ILE A 296 -29.87 -10.26 9.90
C ILE A 296 -28.69 -9.58 9.20
N LEU A 297 -27.56 -9.52 9.89
CA LEU A 297 -26.31 -8.98 9.37
C LEU A 297 -25.32 -10.11 9.14
N VAL A 298 -24.78 -10.22 7.93
CA VAL A 298 -23.82 -11.26 7.57
C VAL A 298 -22.49 -10.60 7.26
N ALA A 299 -21.45 -10.96 8.03
CA ALA A 299 -20.11 -10.40 7.90
C ALA A 299 -19.04 -11.50 8.08
N THR A 300 -19.18 -12.58 7.32
CA THR A 300 -18.29 -13.73 7.37
C THR A 300 -17.32 -13.73 6.18
N SER A 301 -16.34 -14.63 6.23
CA SER A 301 -15.37 -14.86 5.15
C SER A 301 -15.50 -16.28 4.59
N ALA A 302 -16.73 -16.80 4.53
CA ALA A 302 -16.98 -18.10 3.94
C ALA A 302 -16.87 -18.04 2.41
N ASN A 303 -16.42 -19.15 1.82
CA ASN A 303 -16.29 -19.25 0.36
C ASN A 303 -17.61 -19.55 -0.35
N GLU A 304 -18.66 -19.87 0.42
CA GLU A 304 -20.00 -20.25 -0.07
C GLU A 304 -21.07 -19.64 0.81
N PRO A 305 -22.31 -19.47 0.29
CA PRO A 305 -23.42 -18.96 1.07
C PRO A 305 -23.70 -19.81 2.32
N ILE A 306 -23.87 -19.13 3.45
CA ILE A 306 -24.23 -19.74 4.74
C ILE A 306 -25.76 -19.69 4.96
N ILE A 307 -26.40 -18.60 4.47
CA ILE A 307 -27.83 -18.41 4.55
C ILE A 307 -28.44 -18.77 3.20
N LEU A 308 -29.20 -19.85 3.20
CA LEU A 308 -29.88 -20.37 2.02
C LEU A 308 -31.35 -19.92 2.00
N LYS A 309 -31.97 -19.96 0.82
CA LYS A 309 -33.39 -19.66 0.65
C LYS A 309 -34.29 -20.53 1.54
N SER A 310 -33.96 -21.83 1.62
CA SER A 310 -34.72 -22.79 2.47
C SER A 310 -34.72 -22.42 3.96
N HIS A 311 -33.75 -21.69 4.46
CA HIS A 311 -33.68 -21.25 5.85
C HIS A 311 -34.65 -20.12 6.17
N LEU A 312 -35.20 -19.43 5.16
CA LEU A 312 -35.98 -18.21 5.31
C LEU A 312 -37.40 -18.33 4.77
N GLU A 313 -37.76 -19.40 4.09
CA GLU A 313 -39.09 -19.65 3.58
C GLU A 313 -40.10 -19.67 4.73
N ASN A 314 -41.18 -18.85 4.61
CA ASN A 314 -42.25 -18.72 5.60
C ASN A 314 -41.82 -18.24 7.01
N LYS A 315 -40.69 -17.53 7.11
CA LYS A 315 -40.14 -17.02 8.40
C LYS A 315 -40.56 -15.58 8.72
N GLY A 316 -41.48 -14.98 7.93
CA GLY A 316 -41.96 -13.61 8.11
C GLY A 316 -41.03 -12.54 7.55
N VAL A 317 -41.41 -11.26 7.71
CA VAL A 317 -40.68 -10.12 7.14
C VAL A 317 -39.30 -9.96 7.76
N LYS A 318 -38.29 -9.93 6.94
CA LYS A 318 -36.89 -9.83 7.37
C LYS A 318 -36.06 -8.86 6.52
N LEU A 319 -35.23 -8.10 7.21
CA LEU A 319 -34.17 -7.31 6.56
C LEU A 319 -32.84 -8.06 6.67
N ILE A 320 -32.20 -8.34 5.55
CA ILE A 320 -30.94 -9.03 5.50
C ILE A 320 -29.91 -8.11 4.86
N ILE A 321 -28.77 -7.92 5.52
CA ILE A 321 -27.66 -7.12 5.02
C ILE A 321 -26.42 -8.01 4.92
N ASP A 322 -26.00 -8.31 3.69
CA ASP A 322 -24.80 -9.09 3.43
C ASP A 322 -23.59 -8.16 3.17
N LEU A 323 -22.66 -8.17 4.11
CA LEU A 323 -21.42 -7.40 4.06
C LEU A 323 -20.21 -8.25 3.59
N SER A 324 -20.49 -9.49 3.20
CA SER A 324 -19.45 -10.46 2.84
C SER A 324 -19.08 -10.39 1.37
N ILE A 325 -17.82 -10.67 1.04
CA ILE A 325 -17.34 -10.91 -0.31
C ILE A 325 -16.37 -12.11 -0.26
N PRO A 326 -16.71 -13.19 -0.97
CA PRO A 326 -17.94 -13.44 -1.74
C PRO A 326 -19.20 -13.38 -0.88
N CYS A 327 -20.38 -13.17 -1.51
CA CYS A 327 -21.65 -13.11 -0.81
C CYS A 327 -21.91 -14.40 -0.03
N ASN A 328 -22.36 -14.26 1.23
CA ASN A 328 -22.63 -15.39 2.09
C ASN A 328 -24.15 -15.60 2.34
N VAL A 329 -24.99 -14.83 1.66
CA VAL A 329 -26.43 -15.05 1.52
C VAL A 329 -26.69 -15.47 0.08
N GLU A 330 -27.46 -16.54 -0.11
CA GLU A 330 -27.86 -17.01 -1.42
C GLU A 330 -28.71 -15.95 -2.14
N GLN A 331 -28.41 -15.63 -3.38
CA GLN A 331 -29.12 -14.56 -4.11
C GLN A 331 -30.61 -14.81 -4.30
N SER A 332 -31.00 -16.08 -4.40
CA SER A 332 -32.39 -16.51 -4.47
C SER A 332 -33.23 -16.08 -3.26
N VAL A 333 -32.60 -15.73 -2.13
CA VAL A 333 -33.24 -15.16 -0.95
C VAL A 333 -33.95 -13.83 -1.28
N GLY A 334 -33.33 -13.02 -2.15
CA GLY A 334 -33.93 -11.75 -2.62
C GLY A 334 -35.19 -11.91 -3.48
N LEU A 335 -35.56 -13.14 -3.84
CA LEU A 335 -36.82 -13.44 -4.56
C LEU A 335 -38.00 -13.78 -3.62
N LEU A 336 -37.77 -13.82 -2.31
CA LEU A 336 -38.82 -14.00 -1.32
C LEU A 336 -39.55 -12.68 -1.06
N ASP A 337 -40.87 -12.67 -1.15
CA ASP A 337 -41.69 -11.46 -1.00
C ASP A 337 -41.52 -10.78 0.39
N ASP A 338 -41.27 -11.58 1.42
CA ASP A 338 -41.13 -11.14 2.81
C ASP A 338 -39.67 -10.81 3.20
N VAL A 339 -38.73 -10.85 2.25
CA VAL A 339 -37.31 -10.63 2.56
C VAL A 339 -36.74 -9.47 1.76
N HIS A 340 -36.16 -8.51 2.48
CA HIS A 340 -35.40 -7.43 1.86
C HIS A 340 -33.91 -7.67 2.00
N LEU A 341 -33.27 -8.14 0.89
CA LEU A 341 -31.86 -8.41 0.85
C LEU A 341 -31.09 -7.21 0.32
N ILE A 342 -30.10 -6.74 1.10
CA ILE A 342 -29.21 -5.64 0.75
C ILE A 342 -27.78 -6.13 0.80
N ASN A 343 -26.99 -5.80 -0.20
CA ASN A 343 -25.58 -6.14 -0.24
C ASN A 343 -24.67 -4.93 0.11
N ILE A 344 -23.38 -5.21 0.26
CA ILE A 344 -22.37 -4.22 0.61
C ILE A 344 -22.32 -3.03 -0.37
N ASP A 345 -22.58 -3.25 -1.67
CA ASP A 345 -22.54 -2.19 -2.68
C ASP A 345 -23.70 -1.22 -2.53
N GLN A 346 -24.88 -1.73 -2.16
CA GLN A 346 -26.06 -0.90 -1.90
C GLN A 346 -25.85 -0.05 -0.64
N ILE A 347 -25.32 -0.63 0.44
CA ILE A 347 -24.98 0.10 1.67
C ILE A 347 -23.96 1.20 1.39
N SER A 348 -22.92 0.90 0.60
CA SER A 348 -21.84 1.85 0.31
C SER A 348 -22.26 3.01 -0.62
N LYS A 349 -23.35 2.84 -1.39
CA LYS A 349 -23.89 3.89 -2.27
C LYS A 349 -24.80 4.90 -1.55
N MET A 350 -25.14 4.67 -0.28
CA MET A 350 -26.01 5.57 0.45
C MET A 350 -25.35 6.92 0.67
N LYS A 351 -26.05 7.99 0.28
CA LYS A 351 -25.57 9.37 0.45
C LYS A 351 -25.68 9.79 1.91
N ASP A 352 -24.55 10.09 2.50
CA ASP A 352 -24.44 10.72 3.80
C ASP A 352 -24.10 12.21 3.59
N ASP A 353 -24.66 13.13 4.38
CA ASP A 353 -24.30 14.56 4.35
C ASP A 353 -22.82 14.80 4.65
N THR A 354 -22.18 13.87 5.36
CA THR A 354 -20.72 13.88 5.57
C THR A 354 -19.92 13.68 4.30
N ILE A 355 -20.48 13.09 3.23
CA ILE A 355 -19.79 12.89 1.94
C ILE A 355 -19.44 14.23 1.32
N LYS A 356 -20.34 15.20 1.34
CA LYS A 356 -20.09 16.55 0.78
C LYS A 356 -18.93 17.25 1.50
N CYS A 357 -18.86 17.11 2.82
CA CYS A 357 -17.76 17.68 3.62
C CYS A 357 -16.42 17.00 3.26
N ARG A 358 -16.42 15.68 3.00
CA ARG A 358 -15.22 14.95 2.60
C ARG A 358 -14.81 15.25 1.16
N GLU A 359 -15.78 15.40 0.25
CA GLU A 359 -15.50 15.81 -1.14
C GLU A 359 -14.80 17.18 -1.19
N ALA A 360 -15.15 18.10 -0.31
CA ALA A 360 -14.48 19.40 -0.19
C ALA A 360 -13.01 19.28 0.25
N GLU A 361 -12.62 18.20 0.92
CA GLU A 361 -11.25 17.95 1.36
C GLU A 361 -10.38 17.21 0.30
N ILE A 362 -10.98 16.69 -0.79
CA ILE A 362 -10.25 15.99 -1.87
C ILE A 362 -9.08 16.84 -2.41
N PRO A 363 -9.26 18.13 -2.78
CA PRO A 363 -8.17 18.91 -3.35
C PRO A 363 -6.97 19.07 -2.41
N LYS A 364 -7.22 19.09 -1.09
CA LYS A 364 -6.17 19.17 -0.09
C LYS A 364 -5.42 17.85 0.04
N ALA A 365 -6.15 16.74 0.06
CA ALA A 365 -5.57 15.40 0.07
C ALA A 365 -4.73 15.13 -1.20
N GLU A 366 -5.22 15.54 -2.37
CA GLU A 366 -4.48 15.41 -3.63
C GLU A 366 -3.16 16.21 -3.63
N LYS A 367 -3.14 17.41 -3.06
CA LYS A 367 -1.90 18.19 -2.91
C LYS A 367 -0.86 17.46 -2.06
N ILE A 368 -1.28 16.82 -0.97
CA ILE A 368 -0.40 16.01 -0.11
C ILE A 368 0.13 14.81 -0.91
N ILE A 369 -0.75 14.09 -1.61
CA ILE A 369 -0.36 12.94 -2.45
C ILE A 369 0.66 13.37 -3.50
N GLN A 370 0.41 14.45 -4.24
CA GLN A 370 1.33 14.96 -5.27
C GLN A 370 2.69 15.38 -4.70
N LYS A 371 2.73 15.90 -3.47
CA LYS A 371 3.98 16.15 -2.75
C LYS A 371 4.78 14.86 -2.54
N HIS A 372 4.14 13.80 -2.05
CA HIS A 372 4.81 12.52 -1.80
C HIS A 372 5.20 11.78 -3.08
N ILE A 373 4.40 11.86 -4.14
CA ILE A 373 4.74 11.33 -5.47
C ILE A 373 6.02 12.00 -5.99
N ARG A 374 6.14 13.34 -5.87
CA ARG A 374 7.37 14.05 -6.27
C ARG A 374 8.59 13.61 -5.48
N ILE A 375 8.46 13.46 -4.16
CA ILE A 375 9.54 12.96 -3.30
C ILE A 375 9.97 11.54 -3.72
N PHE A 376 9.01 10.68 -4.05
CA PHE A 376 9.28 9.34 -4.54
C PHE A 376 9.98 9.35 -5.90
N ALA A 377 9.52 10.17 -6.85
CA ALA A 377 10.13 10.33 -8.17
C ALA A 377 11.56 10.86 -8.08
N GLU A 378 11.83 11.84 -7.21
CA GLU A 378 13.19 12.31 -6.92
C GLU A 378 14.08 11.18 -6.39
N TRP A 379 13.58 10.35 -5.48
CA TRP A 379 14.32 9.19 -4.98
C TRP A 379 14.61 8.18 -6.10
N GLN A 380 13.64 7.90 -6.99
CA GLN A 380 13.79 6.99 -8.11
C GLN A 380 14.89 7.50 -9.07
N LEU A 381 14.88 8.78 -9.40
CA LEU A 381 15.90 9.42 -10.22
C LEU A 381 17.29 9.31 -9.58
N MET A 382 17.40 9.59 -8.27
CA MET A 382 18.65 9.46 -7.54
C MET A 382 19.16 8.01 -7.51
N ARG A 383 18.25 7.04 -7.40
CA ARG A 383 18.58 5.62 -7.44
C ARG A 383 19.18 5.19 -8.80
N GLN A 384 18.61 5.66 -9.91
CA GLN A 384 19.15 5.42 -11.25
C GLN A 384 20.57 5.99 -11.40
N ASN A 385 20.87 7.09 -10.74
CA ASN A 385 22.18 7.74 -10.75
C ASN A 385 23.18 7.15 -9.74
N ALA A 386 22.74 6.33 -8.80
CA ALA A 386 23.59 5.76 -7.75
C ALA A 386 24.81 4.94 -8.28
N PRO A 387 24.70 4.15 -9.36
CA PRO A 387 25.88 3.45 -9.93
C PRO A 387 26.96 4.43 -10.42
N ILE A 388 26.56 5.53 -11.05
CA ILE A 388 27.47 6.57 -11.56
C ILE A 388 28.19 7.24 -10.39
N LEU A 389 27.46 7.63 -9.33
CA LEU A 389 28.03 8.23 -8.14
C LEU A 389 28.99 7.28 -7.41
N ARG A 390 28.68 5.98 -7.37
CA ARG A 390 29.59 4.94 -6.82
C ARG A 390 30.87 4.81 -7.63
N SER A 391 30.77 4.79 -8.96
CA SER A 391 31.94 4.75 -9.84
C SER A 391 32.82 5.98 -9.67
N ILE A 392 32.25 7.18 -9.56
CA ILE A 392 32.99 8.42 -9.30
C ILE A 392 33.68 8.35 -7.93
N LYS A 393 32.97 7.93 -6.89
CA LYS A 393 33.56 7.77 -5.55
C LYS A 393 34.72 6.80 -5.52
N SER A 394 34.62 5.65 -6.22
CA SER A 394 35.69 4.68 -6.34
C SER A 394 36.92 5.29 -7.01
N LYS A 395 36.73 5.95 -8.15
CA LYS A 395 37.87 6.59 -8.88
C LYS A 395 38.53 7.72 -8.07
N LEU A 396 37.77 8.51 -7.32
CA LEU A 396 38.35 9.51 -6.43
C LEU A 396 39.17 8.87 -5.31
N LYS A 397 38.75 7.73 -4.77
CA LYS A 397 39.53 6.97 -3.79
C LYS A 397 40.82 6.45 -4.41
N ASP A 398 40.79 5.89 -5.62
CA ASP A 398 41.96 5.40 -6.33
C ASP A 398 43.00 6.50 -6.59
N ILE A 399 42.53 7.70 -6.99
CA ILE A 399 43.43 8.86 -7.23
C ILE A 399 44.10 9.28 -5.92
N ILE A 400 43.37 9.31 -4.81
CA ILE A 400 43.97 9.67 -3.50
C ILE A 400 44.94 8.61 -3.04
N ALA A 401 44.63 7.32 -3.21
CA ALA A 401 45.55 6.22 -2.87
C ALA A 401 46.85 6.28 -3.68
N LEU A 402 46.78 6.56 -4.99
CA LEU A 402 47.96 6.74 -5.83
C LEU A 402 48.86 7.93 -5.39
N ARG A 403 48.21 9.02 -4.93
CA ARG A 403 48.92 10.20 -4.42
C ARG A 403 49.67 9.91 -3.11
N HIS A 404 49.09 9.09 -2.23
CA HIS A 404 49.70 8.68 -0.97
C HIS A 404 50.87 7.70 -1.16
N ASN A 405 50.80 6.79 -2.11
CA ASN A 405 51.89 5.86 -2.39
C ASN A 405 53.13 6.53 -3.03
N GLY A 406 53.00 7.74 -3.57
CA GLY A 406 54.09 8.55 -4.12
C GLY A 406 54.86 9.41 -3.10
N PHE A 407 54.39 9.51 -1.83
CA PHE A 407 54.97 10.37 -0.79
C PHE A 407 55.24 9.62 0.52
N LEU A 408 55.82 8.42 0.46
CA LEU A 408 56.18 7.63 1.65
C LEU A 408 57.47 8.15 2.36
N ASN A 409 57.60 9.45 2.61
CA ASN A 409 58.69 9.99 3.43
C ASN A 409 58.27 11.28 4.19
N SER A 410 57.23 11.26 5.00
CA SER A 410 57.07 12.26 6.06
C SER A 410 56.14 11.75 7.18
N GLU A 411 56.71 11.69 8.36
CA GLU A 411 56.00 11.41 9.63
C GLU A 411 55.03 12.54 10.01
N THR A 412 53.87 12.58 9.39
CA THR A 412 52.78 13.45 9.86
C THR A 412 51.44 12.73 9.83
N LYS A 413 50.78 12.78 10.98
CA LYS A 413 49.55 12.10 11.31
C LYS A 413 48.41 12.40 10.31
N CYS A 414 47.95 11.34 9.68
CA CYS A 414 46.61 11.05 9.23
C CYS A 414 45.84 12.06 8.35
N PRO A 415 46.21 12.21 7.06
CA PRO A 415 45.34 12.88 6.09
C PRO A 415 44.19 12.00 5.59
N TYR A 416 44.13 10.72 5.95
CA TYR A 416 43.20 9.75 5.37
C TYR A 416 41.74 10.02 5.75
N ILE A 417 41.47 10.45 7.00
CA ILE A 417 40.09 10.77 7.47
C ILE A 417 39.59 12.06 6.80
N SER A 418 40.47 13.04 6.59
CA SER A 418 40.15 14.29 5.89
C SER A 418 39.75 14.04 4.43
N ALA A 419 40.55 13.23 3.72
CA ALA A 419 40.33 12.94 2.30
C ALA A 419 39.03 12.15 2.04
N GLU A 420 38.66 11.24 2.92
CA GLU A 420 37.40 10.49 2.79
C GLU A 420 36.18 11.36 3.04
N GLN A 421 36.27 12.31 3.98
CA GLN A 421 35.25 13.31 4.25
C GLN A 421 35.10 14.27 3.07
N GLU A 422 36.19 14.73 2.45
CA GLU A 422 36.15 15.58 1.26
C GLU A 422 35.52 14.87 0.06
N ILE A 423 35.90 13.62 -0.21
CA ILE A 423 35.26 12.79 -1.25
C ILE A 423 33.76 12.70 -1.00
N GLN A 424 33.35 12.42 0.24
CA GLN A 424 31.94 12.32 0.57
C GLN A 424 31.19 13.64 0.39
N GLN A 425 31.81 14.77 0.72
CA GLN A 425 31.24 16.10 0.48
C GLN A 425 31.09 16.39 -1.03
N ILE A 426 32.08 16.05 -1.84
CA ILE A 426 32.03 16.20 -3.30
C ILE A 426 30.90 15.36 -3.86
N VAL A 427 30.81 14.07 -3.50
CA VAL A 427 29.75 13.16 -3.95
C VAL A 427 28.37 13.66 -3.51
N ASN A 428 28.22 14.18 -2.28
CA ASN A 428 26.98 14.75 -1.79
C ASN A 428 26.57 16.01 -2.55
N LYS A 429 27.51 16.91 -2.87
CA LYS A 429 27.25 18.10 -3.71
C LYS A 429 26.84 17.71 -5.12
N MET A 430 27.48 16.72 -5.72
CA MET A 430 27.08 16.17 -7.02
C MET A 430 25.69 15.58 -6.98
N ALA A 431 25.36 14.78 -5.98
CA ALA A 431 24.02 14.23 -5.77
C ALA A 431 22.98 15.33 -5.63
N GLY A 432 23.27 16.42 -4.90
CA GLY A 432 22.39 17.59 -4.76
C GLY A 432 22.12 18.29 -6.09
N LYS A 433 23.15 18.51 -6.91
CA LYS A 433 22.98 19.12 -8.24
C LYS A 433 22.21 18.23 -9.21
N MET A 434 22.42 16.91 -9.15
CA MET A 434 21.65 15.93 -9.94
C MET A 434 20.18 15.92 -9.57
N ARG A 435 19.85 16.22 -8.31
CA ARG A 435 18.47 16.31 -7.81
C ARG A 435 17.71 17.52 -8.34
N THR A 436 18.40 18.64 -8.53
CA THR A 436 17.79 19.92 -8.95
C THR A 436 17.77 20.13 -10.45
N GLY A 437 18.53 19.36 -11.22
CA GLY A 437 18.65 19.49 -12.67
C GLY A 437 17.74 18.56 -13.44
N ASN A 438 16.76 19.11 -14.14
CA ASN A 438 15.76 18.35 -14.91
C ASN A 438 16.26 17.85 -16.30
N ASN A 439 17.55 17.98 -16.63
CA ASN A 439 18.12 17.60 -17.94
C ASN A 439 19.19 16.51 -17.81
N MET A 440 18.87 15.36 -18.33
CA MET A 440 19.79 14.22 -18.39
C MET A 440 21.01 14.47 -19.27
N GLY A 441 22.19 14.18 -18.78
CA GLY A 441 23.41 13.93 -19.56
C GLY A 441 24.43 15.07 -19.59
N CYS A 442 24.14 16.28 -20.02
CA CYS A 442 25.13 17.37 -20.14
C CYS A 442 25.52 17.98 -18.81
N HIS A 443 24.59 18.13 -17.89
CA HIS A 443 24.85 18.70 -16.54
C HIS A 443 25.70 17.82 -15.63
N TYR A 444 25.84 16.53 -15.91
CA TYR A 444 26.79 15.66 -15.21
C TYR A 444 28.25 16.07 -15.46
N LEU A 445 28.58 16.39 -16.71
CA LEU A 445 29.93 16.83 -17.09
C LEU A 445 30.22 18.25 -16.56
N GLU A 446 29.23 19.13 -16.56
CA GLU A 446 29.34 20.47 -15.97
C GLU A 446 29.51 20.42 -14.46
N ALA A 447 28.70 19.62 -13.74
CA ALA A 447 28.85 19.44 -12.30
C ALA A 447 30.18 18.79 -11.93
N ILE A 448 30.71 17.87 -12.74
CA ILE A 448 32.04 17.29 -12.58
C ILE A 448 33.10 18.38 -12.82
N ASN A 449 33.00 19.16 -13.89
CA ASN A 449 33.95 20.23 -14.20
C ASN A 449 33.95 21.31 -13.12
N GLU A 450 32.81 21.80 -12.64
CA GLU A 450 32.75 22.82 -11.60
C GLU A 450 33.25 22.35 -10.23
N LEU A 451 33.18 21.05 -9.92
CA LEU A 451 33.62 20.51 -8.63
C LEU A 451 35.08 20.03 -8.62
N ILE A 452 35.66 19.74 -9.81
CA ILE A 452 37.02 19.25 -9.94
C ILE A 452 38.00 20.34 -10.38
N VAL A 453 37.52 21.42 -11.00
CA VAL A 453 38.34 22.58 -11.48
C VAL A 453 38.50 23.66 -10.40
N ARG A 454 37.83 23.53 -9.25
CA ARG A 454 38.14 24.30 -8.04
C ARG A 454 39.03 23.45 -7.12
#